data_ada2efd192429d24f3c7e420be3db527
#
_entry.id   ada2efd192429d24f3c7e420be3db527
#
_cell.length_a   1.000
_cell.length_b   1.000
_cell.length_c   1.000
_cell.angle_alpha   90.00
_cell.angle_beta   90.00
_cell.angle_gamma   90.00
#
_symmetry.space_group_name_H-M   'P 1'
#
loop_
_entity.id
_entity.type
_entity.pdbx_description
1 polymer ?
#
loop_
_entity_poly.entity_id
_entity_poly.type
_entity_poly.pdbx_seq_one_letter_code
_entity_poly.pdbx_strand_id
1 'polypeptide(L)'
;MNIQKANWNNSESRLNLSFPITKIDREKRTVSGFATLDNVDRHGDVVTAEASEKAFARFRGNLREMHAPIAVGKVLSFHPEDFYDKESGKTFKGVYVNAYVSKGAQDTWEKVLDGTMTGFSIGGIIVQSSFEPGEVSSDKERRVIKEYDLMELSLVDSPANPLASILSIQKNADGTPLIKGMAADTQIENVFWCKTDKIASSTTESNKDCVVCGAGMDNVGWI
;
A
#
# COMPACT_ATOMS: atom_id res chain seq x y z
N MET A 1 0.85 -39.34 -24.99
CA MET A 1 0.39 -37.98 -24.67
C MET A 1 1.34 -37.44 -23.61
N ASN A 2 2.35 -36.63 -24.01
CA ASN A 2 3.32 -36.06 -23.08
C ASN A 2 2.72 -34.83 -22.43
N ILE A 3 2.37 -34.92 -21.16
CA ILE A 3 1.98 -33.77 -20.33
C ILE A 3 3.29 -33.05 -19.97
N GLN A 4 3.61 -31.96 -20.65
CA GLN A 4 4.67 -31.07 -20.22
C GLN A 4 4.22 -30.44 -18.90
N LYS A 5 4.97 -30.72 -17.83
CA LYS A 5 4.83 -30.00 -16.55
C LYS A 5 5.09 -28.52 -16.83
N ALA A 6 4.10 -27.68 -16.62
CA ALA A 6 4.25 -26.24 -16.66
C ALA A 6 5.36 -25.85 -15.67
N ASN A 7 6.39 -25.19 -16.17
CA ASN A 7 7.53 -24.78 -15.37
C ASN A 7 7.14 -23.51 -14.59
N TRP A 8 6.67 -23.69 -13.37
CA TRP A 8 6.17 -22.62 -12.49
C TRP A 8 7.27 -21.69 -11.94
N ASN A 9 8.54 -21.93 -12.33
CA ASN A 9 9.70 -21.21 -11.82
C ASN A 9 10.20 -20.07 -12.74
N ASN A 10 9.43 -19.67 -13.74
CA ASN A 10 9.83 -18.54 -14.58
C ASN A 10 9.43 -17.22 -13.88
N SER A 11 10.37 -16.68 -13.11
CA SER A 11 10.19 -15.40 -12.38
C SER A 11 9.94 -14.21 -13.32
N GLU A 12 10.29 -14.33 -14.59
CA GLU A 12 10.13 -13.29 -15.62
C GLU A 12 8.67 -13.06 -16.05
N SER A 13 7.76 -14.00 -15.79
CA SER A 13 6.34 -13.92 -16.18
C SER A 13 5.40 -13.61 -15.01
N ARG A 14 5.91 -13.42 -13.80
CA ARG A 14 5.11 -13.09 -12.62
C ARG A 14 5.12 -11.59 -12.35
N LEU A 15 3.96 -11.06 -12.02
CA LEU A 15 3.75 -9.69 -11.62
C LEU A 15 3.29 -9.66 -10.16
N ASN A 16 3.99 -8.91 -9.30
CA ASN A 16 3.57 -8.58 -7.95
C ASN A 16 3.75 -7.07 -7.74
N LEU A 17 2.67 -6.35 -7.58
CA LEU A 17 2.65 -4.92 -7.29
C LEU A 17 1.84 -4.67 -6.03
N SER A 18 2.33 -3.78 -5.17
CA SER A 18 1.71 -3.50 -3.88
C SER A 18 1.56 -2.00 -3.64
N PHE A 19 0.42 -1.58 -3.09
CA PHE A 19 0.06 -0.19 -2.82
C PHE A 19 -0.60 -0.04 -1.45
N PRO A 20 -0.46 1.13 -0.77
CA PRO A 20 -1.00 1.31 0.58
C PRO A 20 -2.53 1.35 0.62
N ILE A 21 -3.06 0.93 1.76
CA ILE A 21 -4.46 1.17 2.12
C ILE A 21 -4.61 2.65 2.46
N THR A 22 -5.54 3.35 1.80
CA THR A 22 -5.78 4.78 2.00
C THR A 22 -6.97 5.08 2.91
N LYS A 23 -7.88 4.11 3.09
CA LYS A 23 -9.08 4.26 3.91
C LYS A 23 -9.51 2.94 4.54
N ILE A 24 -9.94 3.00 5.82
CA ILE A 24 -10.55 1.90 6.56
C ILE A 24 -11.89 2.35 7.11
N ASP A 25 -12.95 1.59 6.82
CA ASP A 25 -14.28 1.74 7.42
C ASP A 25 -14.52 0.58 8.40
N ARG A 26 -14.50 0.89 9.69
CA ARG A 26 -14.57 -0.13 10.75
C ARG A 26 -15.92 -0.80 10.86
N GLU A 27 -17.01 -0.06 10.64
CA GLU A 27 -18.36 -0.59 10.74
C GLU A 27 -18.65 -1.55 9.60
N LYS A 28 -18.27 -1.17 8.39
CA LYS A 28 -18.46 -1.97 7.17
C LYS A 28 -17.38 -3.02 6.96
N ARG A 29 -16.29 -2.97 7.75
CA ARG A 29 -15.08 -3.81 7.57
C ARG A 29 -14.53 -3.69 6.16
N THR A 30 -14.43 -2.47 5.64
CA THR A 30 -13.88 -2.23 4.31
C THR A 30 -12.56 -1.48 4.39
N VAL A 31 -11.71 -1.81 3.43
CA VAL A 31 -10.40 -1.19 3.19
C VAL A 31 -10.37 -0.69 1.76
N SER A 32 -9.78 0.47 1.56
CA SER A 32 -9.68 1.06 0.22
C SER A 32 -8.29 1.61 -0.03
N GLY A 33 -7.87 1.61 -1.26
CA GLY A 33 -6.57 2.12 -1.70
C GLY A 33 -6.31 1.78 -3.16
N PHE A 34 -5.19 2.25 -3.67
CA PHE A 34 -4.75 1.84 -5.00
C PHE A 34 -4.27 0.39 -4.98
N ALA A 35 -4.68 -0.37 -5.97
CA ALA A 35 -4.15 -1.70 -6.23
C ALA A 35 -3.07 -1.68 -7.33
N THR A 36 -3.07 -0.65 -8.19
CA THR A 36 -2.06 -0.40 -9.22
C THR A 36 -1.88 1.09 -9.44
N LEU A 37 -0.69 1.49 -9.86
CA LEU A 37 -0.38 2.80 -10.46
C LEU A 37 0.61 2.56 -11.61
N ASP A 38 0.62 3.45 -12.59
CA ASP A 38 1.49 3.38 -13.78
C ASP A 38 2.88 3.99 -13.57
N ASN A 39 3.34 4.06 -12.32
CA ASN A 39 4.71 4.44 -11.97
C ASN A 39 5.67 3.25 -12.08
N VAL A 40 6.96 3.54 -12.13
CA VAL A 40 8.02 2.52 -12.09
C VAL A 40 8.09 1.92 -10.67
N ASP A 41 8.02 0.59 -10.57
CA ASP A 41 8.18 -0.12 -9.32
C ASP A 41 9.67 -0.39 -8.98
N ARG A 42 9.93 -1.05 -7.83
CA ARG A 42 11.29 -1.40 -7.38
C ARG A 42 12.01 -2.41 -8.27
N HIS A 43 11.28 -3.09 -9.14
CA HIS A 43 11.83 -4.06 -10.10
C HIS A 43 12.11 -3.44 -11.47
N GLY A 44 11.73 -2.17 -11.67
CA GLY A 44 11.84 -1.47 -12.95
C GLY A 44 10.67 -1.75 -13.89
N ASP A 45 9.56 -2.25 -13.35
CA ASP A 45 8.35 -2.54 -14.11
C ASP A 45 7.38 -1.36 -14.05
N VAL A 46 6.68 -1.14 -15.16
CA VAL A 46 5.54 -0.22 -15.27
C VAL A 46 4.34 -1.01 -15.75
N VAL A 47 3.26 -0.99 -15.00
CA VAL A 47 1.97 -1.56 -15.47
C VAL A 47 1.10 -0.42 -15.96
N THR A 48 0.71 -0.45 -17.22
CA THR A 48 -0.13 0.63 -17.77
C THR A 48 -1.51 0.66 -17.10
N ALA A 49 -2.09 1.84 -16.97
CA ALA A 49 -3.44 2.00 -16.40
C ALA A 49 -4.47 1.19 -17.18
N GLU A 50 -4.39 1.20 -18.52
CA GLU A 50 -5.28 0.47 -19.40
C GLU A 50 -5.17 -1.06 -19.21
N ALA A 51 -3.95 -1.58 -18.98
CA ALA A 51 -3.74 -2.99 -18.68
C ALA A 51 -4.43 -3.36 -17.37
N SER A 52 -4.30 -2.50 -16.35
CA SER A 52 -4.91 -2.70 -15.05
C SER A 52 -6.44 -2.64 -15.10
N GLU A 53 -7.02 -1.67 -15.78
CA GLU A 53 -8.47 -1.57 -15.96
C GLU A 53 -9.05 -2.83 -16.61
N LYS A 54 -8.42 -3.31 -17.69
CA LYS A 54 -8.86 -4.55 -18.38
C LYS A 54 -8.73 -5.78 -17.49
N ALA A 55 -7.64 -5.88 -16.73
CA ALA A 55 -7.40 -6.99 -15.83
C ALA A 55 -8.44 -7.04 -14.70
N PHE A 56 -8.70 -5.89 -14.05
CA PHE A 56 -9.73 -5.79 -13.00
C PHE A 56 -11.15 -6.04 -13.52
N ALA A 57 -11.49 -5.60 -14.73
CA ALA A 57 -12.78 -5.88 -15.34
C ALA A 57 -13.05 -7.39 -15.50
N ARG A 58 -12.02 -8.18 -15.74
CA ARG A 58 -12.08 -9.65 -15.86
C ARG A 58 -11.95 -10.37 -14.51
N PHE A 59 -11.39 -9.69 -13.49
CA PHE A 59 -11.10 -10.29 -12.18
C PHE A 59 -12.38 -10.76 -11.47
N ARG A 60 -12.36 -12.00 -11.01
CA ARG A 60 -13.45 -12.64 -10.25
C ARG A 60 -12.94 -13.28 -8.95
N GLY A 61 -11.69 -12.96 -8.58
CA GLY A 61 -11.05 -13.53 -7.42
C GLY A 61 -11.48 -12.87 -6.10
N ASN A 62 -11.04 -13.49 -5.04
CA ASN A 62 -11.22 -12.99 -3.67
C ASN A 62 -10.03 -12.15 -3.22
N LEU A 63 -10.23 -11.39 -2.14
CA LEU A 63 -9.15 -10.78 -1.39
C LEU A 63 -8.40 -11.87 -0.60
N ARG A 64 -7.09 -11.89 -0.70
CA ARG A 64 -6.20 -12.80 0.03
C ARG A 64 -5.36 -12.08 1.08
N GLU A 65 -4.60 -12.83 1.86
CA GLU A 65 -3.58 -12.34 2.79
C GLU A 65 -2.21 -12.81 2.34
N MET A 66 -1.23 -11.89 2.22
CA MET A 66 0.19 -12.17 1.96
C MET A 66 0.44 -13.14 0.79
N HIS A 67 -0.33 -13.01 -0.30
CA HIS A 67 -0.25 -13.90 -1.46
C HIS A 67 -0.55 -15.38 -1.17
N ALA A 68 -0.94 -15.71 0.06
CA ALA A 68 -1.32 -17.06 0.43
C ALA A 68 -2.64 -17.48 -0.23
N PRO A 69 -2.88 -18.76 -0.51
CA PRO A 69 -4.13 -19.24 -1.12
C PRO A 69 -5.29 -19.27 -0.09
N ILE A 70 -5.39 -18.22 0.72
CA ILE A 70 -6.39 -18.06 1.78
C ILE A 70 -7.23 -16.83 1.46
N ALA A 71 -8.53 -17.03 1.20
CA ALA A 71 -9.47 -15.95 1.00
C ALA A 71 -9.85 -15.32 2.34
N VAL A 72 -9.59 -14.02 2.48
CA VAL A 72 -9.91 -13.24 3.68
C VAL A 72 -11.00 -12.21 3.43
N GLY A 73 -11.45 -12.07 2.19
CA GLY A 73 -12.48 -11.10 1.82
C GLY A 73 -12.79 -11.11 0.34
N LYS A 74 -13.34 -10.01 -0.14
CA LYS A 74 -13.71 -9.82 -1.56
C LYS A 74 -13.62 -8.35 -1.97
N VAL A 75 -13.36 -8.12 -3.24
CA VAL A 75 -13.48 -6.79 -3.87
C VAL A 75 -14.95 -6.42 -3.99
N LEU A 76 -15.33 -5.24 -3.53
CA LEU A 76 -16.69 -4.70 -3.63
C LEU A 76 -16.84 -3.85 -4.87
N SER A 77 -15.86 -2.99 -5.14
CA SER A 77 -15.81 -2.12 -6.30
C SER A 77 -14.38 -1.75 -6.65
N PHE A 78 -14.18 -1.35 -7.89
CA PHE A 78 -12.96 -0.73 -8.38
C PHE A 78 -13.32 0.35 -9.41
N HIS A 79 -12.42 1.32 -9.57
CA HIS A 79 -12.54 2.36 -10.61
C HIS A 79 -11.15 2.91 -10.95
N PRO A 80 -10.95 3.44 -12.18
CA PRO A 80 -9.77 4.22 -12.51
C PRO A 80 -9.73 5.49 -11.65
N GLU A 81 -8.54 5.85 -11.16
CA GLU A 81 -8.35 7.07 -10.39
C GLU A 81 -6.93 7.61 -10.59
N ASP A 82 -6.79 8.93 -10.55
CA ASP A 82 -5.51 9.62 -10.64
C ASP A 82 -4.92 9.83 -9.24
N PHE A 83 -3.62 9.57 -9.11
CA PHE A 83 -2.84 9.83 -7.90
C PHE A 83 -1.82 10.93 -8.17
N TYR A 84 -1.93 12.04 -7.47
CA TYR A 84 -0.92 13.11 -7.52
C TYR A 84 0.15 12.85 -6.46
N ASP A 85 1.36 12.56 -6.91
CA ASP A 85 2.53 12.44 -6.04
C ASP A 85 3.17 13.82 -5.83
N LYS A 86 3.11 14.30 -4.60
CA LYS A 86 3.64 15.63 -4.22
C LYS A 86 5.16 15.68 -4.28
N GLU A 87 5.85 14.58 -4.07
CA GLU A 87 7.30 14.52 -4.04
C GLU A 87 7.89 14.69 -5.45
N SER A 88 7.39 13.93 -6.41
CA SER A 88 7.84 14.03 -7.81
C SER A 88 7.11 15.13 -8.60
N GLY A 89 6.00 15.66 -8.09
CA GLY A 89 5.12 16.59 -8.82
C GLY A 89 4.39 15.95 -10.00
N LYS A 90 4.37 14.61 -10.09
CA LYS A 90 3.76 13.85 -11.17
C LYS A 90 2.38 13.32 -10.78
N THR A 91 1.52 13.18 -11.79
CA THR A 91 0.24 12.46 -11.64
C THR A 91 0.38 11.10 -12.29
N PHE A 92 0.03 10.06 -11.53
CA PHE A 92 -0.01 8.68 -11.98
C PHE A 92 -1.46 8.21 -12.09
N LYS A 93 -1.71 7.27 -12.99
CA LYS A 93 -3.03 6.67 -13.18
C LYS A 93 -3.03 5.25 -12.68
N GLY A 94 -4.14 4.83 -12.08
CA GLY A 94 -4.23 3.48 -11.58
C GLY A 94 -5.65 3.02 -11.31
N VAL A 95 -5.75 1.90 -10.62
CA VAL A 95 -7.02 1.33 -10.20
C VAL A 95 -7.14 1.43 -8.69
N TYR A 96 -8.14 2.19 -8.25
CA TYR A 96 -8.54 2.28 -6.85
C TYR A 96 -9.58 1.22 -6.52
N VAL A 97 -9.39 0.51 -5.42
CA VAL A 97 -10.26 -0.59 -5.00
C VAL A 97 -10.89 -0.31 -3.65
N ASN A 98 -12.09 -0.85 -3.46
CA ASN A 98 -12.75 -0.97 -2.16
C ASN A 98 -13.02 -2.46 -1.92
N ALA A 99 -12.48 -3.00 -0.84
CA ALA A 99 -12.54 -4.42 -0.51
C ALA A 99 -13.12 -4.64 0.89
N TYR A 100 -13.90 -5.69 1.04
CA TYR A 100 -14.46 -6.14 2.31
C TYR A 100 -13.60 -7.22 2.92
N VAL A 101 -13.25 -7.07 4.19
CA VAL A 101 -12.59 -8.12 4.99
C VAL A 101 -13.65 -8.93 5.74
N SER A 102 -13.67 -10.22 5.48
CA SER A 102 -14.67 -11.15 6.01
C SER A 102 -14.72 -11.16 7.54
N LYS A 103 -15.91 -11.31 8.12
CA LYS A 103 -16.05 -11.55 9.56
C LYS A 103 -15.37 -12.85 10.00
N GLY A 104 -15.24 -13.83 9.10
CA GLY A 104 -14.50 -15.08 9.34
C GLY A 104 -12.97 -14.90 9.31
N ALA A 105 -12.45 -13.75 8.88
CA ALA A 105 -11.02 -13.41 8.87
C ALA A 105 -10.73 -12.36 9.94
N GLN A 106 -11.02 -12.68 11.20
CA GLN A 106 -10.88 -11.74 12.31
C GLN A 106 -9.42 -11.34 12.52
N ASP A 107 -8.49 -12.29 12.47
CA ASP A 107 -7.06 -12.02 12.65
C ASP A 107 -6.50 -11.08 11.58
N THR A 108 -6.91 -11.28 10.31
CA THR A 108 -6.57 -10.34 9.22
C THR A 108 -7.14 -8.96 9.49
N TRP A 109 -8.38 -8.88 9.99
CA TRP A 109 -9.01 -7.61 10.29
C TRP A 109 -8.29 -6.85 11.41
N GLU A 110 -7.88 -7.53 12.48
CA GLU A 110 -7.08 -6.91 13.55
C GLU A 110 -5.74 -6.39 13.02
N LYS A 111 -5.06 -7.15 12.15
CA LYS A 111 -3.83 -6.70 11.47
C LYS A 111 -4.02 -5.47 10.58
N VAL A 112 -5.20 -5.31 9.99
CA VAL A 112 -5.57 -4.08 9.26
C VAL A 112 -5.75 -2.92 10.23
N LEU A 113 -6.42 -3.15 11.37
CA LEU A 113 -6.73 -2.10 12.34
C LEU A 113 -5.50 -1.60 13.10
N ASP A 114 -4.54 -2.46 13.37
CA ASP A 114 -3.29 -2.11 14.07
C ASP A 114 -2.17 -1.63 13.12
N GLY A 115 -2.42 -1.67 11.80
CA GLY A 115 -1.47 -1.22 10.80
C GLY A 115 -0.41 -2.25 10.42
N THR A 116 -0.54 -3.52 10.84
CA THR A 116 0.34 -4.61 10.38
C THR A 116 0.14 -4.86 8.89
N MET A 117 -1.13 -4.86 8.42
CA MET A 117 -1.45 -4.91 6.99
C MET A 117 -1.64 -3.49 6.47
N THR A 118 -0.71 -3.02 5.65
CA THR A 118 -0.61 -1.61 5.25
C THR A 118 -1.02 -1.34 3.82
N GLY A 119 -1.09 -2.35 2.96
CA GLY A 119 -1.31 -2.12 1.53
C GLY A 119 -2.01 -3.25 0.80
N PHE A 120 -2.28 -2.96 -0.48
CA PHE A 120 -2.71 -3.95 -1.45
C PHE A 120 -1.54 -4.39 -2.32
N SER A 121 -1.57 -5.64 -2.74
CA SER A 121 -0.68 -6.21 -3.74
C SER A 121 -1.47 -7.01 -4.74
N ILE A 122 -1.14 -6.88 -6.02
CA ILE A 122 -1.69 -7.74 -7.08
C ILE A 122 -0.69 -8.84 -7.43
N GLY A 123 -1.20 -10.01 -7.76
CA GLY A 123 -0.45 -11.08 -8.36
C GLY A 123 -1.10 -11.51 -9.67
N GLY A 124 -0.28 -11.71 -10.70
CA GLY A 124 -0.78 -12.05 -12.02
C GLY A 124 0.25 -12.67 -12.95
N ILE A 125 -0.20 -12.99 -14.15
CA ILE A 125 0.60 -13.54 -15.23
C ILE A 125 0.70 -12.49 -16.32
N ILE A 126 1.91 -12.09 -16.68
CA ILE A 126 2.16 -11.15 -17.77
C ILE A 126 1.84 -11.85 -19.10
N VAL A 127 0.94 -11.25 -19.88
CA VAL A 127 0.55 -11.70 -21.21
C VAL A 127 1.34 -10.96 -22.27
N GLN A 128 1.47 -9.62 -22.11
CA GLN A 128 2.19 -8.78 -23.05
C GLN A 128 3.02 -7.72 -22.33
N SER A 129 4.30 -7.63 -22.70
CA SER A 129 5.20 -6.57 -22.23
C SER A 129 6.17 -6.12 -23.33
N SER A 130 6.75 -4.96 -23.16
CA SER A 130 7.86 -4.45 -23.99
C SER A 130 8.92 -3.84 -23.09
N PHE A 131 10.16 -3.77 -23.56
CA PHE A 131 11.21 -3.00 -22.92
C PHE A 131 11.30 -1.64 -23.57
N GLU A 132 11.38 -0.59 -22.74
CA GLU A 132 11.48 0.78 -23.17
C GLU A 132 12.66 1.47 -22.46
N PRO A 133 13.34 2.43 -23.09
CA PRO A 133 14.38 3.21 -22.42
C PRO A 133 13.81 3.91 -21.18
N GLY A 134 14.62 4.05 -20.15
CA GLY A 134 14.29 4.88 -19.00
C GLY A 134 14.02 6.34 -19.39
N GLU A 135 13.36 7.11 -18.54
CA GLU A 135 13.01 8.51 -18.80
C GLU A 135 14.25 9.41 -18.92
N VAL A 136 15.35 9.01 -18.29
CA VAL A 136 16.65 9.70 -18.38
C VAL A 136 17.64 8.77 -19.04
N SER A 137 18.53 9.30 -19.87
CA SER A 137 19.52 8.52 -20.65
C SER A 137 20.48 7.69 -19.79
N SER A 138 20.54 7.92 -18.47
CA SER A 138 21.28 7.12 -17.48
C SER A 138 20.46 5.98 -16.87
N ASP A 139 19.15 5.95 -17.09
CA ASP A 139 18.25 4.98 -16.49
C ASP A 139 18.33 3.64 -17.22
N LYS A 140 18.18 2.56 -16.46
CA LYS A 140 18.06 1.22 -17.03
C LYS A 140 16.77 1.11 -17.84
N GLU A 141 16.77 0.21 -18.82
CA GLU A 141 15.54 -0.18 -19.51
C GLU A 141 14.47 -0.58 -18.48
N ARG A 142 13.25 -0.11 -18.72
CA ARG A 142 12.06 -0.45 -17.92
C ARG A 142 11.19 -1.42 -18.71
N ARG A 143 10.63 -2.42 -18.04
CA ARG A 143 9.65 -3.31 -18.65
C ARG A 143 8.26 -2.70 -18.49
N VAL A 144 7.60 -2.44 -19.63
CA VAL A 144 6.23 -1.91 -19.69
C VAL A 144 5.28 -3.07 -19.94
N ILE A 145 4.41 -3.33 -18.98
CA ILE A 145 3.41 -4.39 -19.00
C ILE A 145 2.11 -3.82 -19.59
N LYS A 146 1.75 -4.31 -20.77
CA LYS A 146 0.63 -3.83 -21.58
C LYS A 146 -0.62 -4.72 -21.44
N GLU A 147 -0.43 -5.97 -21.02
CA GLU A 147 -1.50 -6.90 -20.71
C GLU A 147 -1.05 -7.93 -19.68
N TYR A 148 -1.93 -8.24 -18.72
CA TYR A 148 -1.74 -9.30 -17.74
C TYR A 148 -3.07 -9.89 -17.30
N ASP A 149 -3.04 -11.13 -16.83
CA ASP A 149 -4.15 -11.78 -16.17
C ASP A 149 -4.01 -11.61 -14.67
N LEU A 150 -4.94 -10.87 -14.05
CA LEU A 150 -4.99 -10.68 -12.61
C LEU A 150 -5.48 -11.97 -11.94
N MET A 151 -4.59 -12.63 -11.21
CA MET A 151 -4.88 -13.89 -10.54
C MET A 151 -5.34 -13.69 -9.11
N GLU A 152 -4.86 -12.62 -8.45
CA GLU A 152 -5.20 -12.35 -7.06
C GLU A 152 -4.98 -10.88 -6.67
N LEU A 153 -5.72 -10.45 -5.66
CA LEU A 153 -5.50 -9.23 -4.90
C LEU A 153 -5.27 -9.63 -3.44
N SER A 154 -4.22 -9.11 -2.81
CA SER A 154 -3.85 -9.44 -1.44
C SER A 154 -3.71 -8.21 -0.56
N LEU A 155 -4.03 -8.36 0.73
CA LEU A 155 -3.54 -7.47 1.79
C LEU A 155 -2.12 -7.88 2.14
N VAL A 156 -1.22 -6.90 2.29
CA VAL A 156 0.20 -7.11 2.59
C VAL A 156 0.72 -6.14 3.66
N ASP A 157 1.79 -6.54 4.32
CA ASP A 157 2.48 -5.77 5.36
C ASP A 157 3.43 -4.71 4.79
N SER A 158 4.06 -5.00 3.65
CA SER A 158 5.07 -4.12 3.04
C SER A 158 4.84 -4.02 1.53
N PRO A 159 4.19 -2.94 1.08
CA PRO A 159 3.97 -2.74 -0.34
C PRO A 159 5.29 -2.49 -1.09
N ALA A 160 5.44 -3.14 -2.25
CA ALA A 160 6.66 -3.07 -3.07
C ALA A 160 6.83 -1.75 -3.84
N ASN A 161 5.79 -0.93 -3.95
CA ASN A 161 5.86 0.33 -4.68
C ASN A 161 6.44 1.46 -3.80
N PRO A 162 7.44 2.23 -4.27
CA PRO A 162 8.04 3.34 -3.52
C PRO A 162 7.05 4.48 -3.21
N LEU A 163 6.02 4.69 -4.04
CA LEU A 163 4.94 5.64 -3.74
C LEU A 163 3.98 5.14 -2.66
N ALA A 164 4.16 3.91 -2.21
CA ALA A 164 3.49 3.30 -1.09
C ALA A 164 4.05 3.76 0.25
N SER A 165 4.41 5.03 0.39
CA SER A 165 4.90 5.58 1.66
C SER A 165 3.78 5.64 2.67
N ILE A 166 4.07 5.07 3.81
CA ILE A 166 3.25 4.84 4.99
C ILE A 166 2.39 6.05 5.38
N LEU A 167 1.19 5.74 5.75
CA LEU A 167 0.17 6.64 6.22
C LEU A 167 0.34 6.96 7.70
N SER A 168 0.36 8.24 8.07
CA SER A 168 0.26 8.65 9.46
C SER A 168 -1.15 8.39 9.98
N ILE A 169 -1.24 7.81 11.16
CA ILE A 169 -2.51 7.63 11.86
C ILE A 169 -2.86 8.97 12.50
N GLN A 170 -3.74 9.76 11.87
CA GLN A 170 -4.40 10.87 12.54
C GLN A 170 -5.65 10.36 13.25
N LYS A 171 -5.86 10.84 14.48
CA LYS A 171 -7.10 10.53 15.22
C LYS A 171 -8.15 11.59 14.92
N ASN A 172 -9.37 11.16 14.69
CA ASN A 172 -10.55 12.04 14.69
C ASN A 172 -10.77 12.61 16.09
N ALA A 173 -11.62 13.62 16.22
CA ALA A 173 -12.01 14.23 17.51
C ALA A 173 -12.61 13.23 18.51
N ASP A 174 -13.08 12.05 18.03
CA ASP A 174 -13.60 10.94 18.82
C ASP A 174 -12.54 9.89 19.21
N GLY A 175 -11.25 10.14 18.88
CA GLY A 175 -10.15 9.24 19.18
C GLY A 175 -9.94 8.09 18.18
N THR A 176 -10.74 8.01 17.12
CA THR A 176 -10.54 7.01 16.05
C THR A 176 -9.37 7.37 15.14
N PRO A 177 -8.50 6.41 14.76
CA PRO A 177 -7.39 6.71 13.89
C PRO A 177 -7.86 7.14 12.49
N LEU A 178 -7.40 8.30 12.02
CA LEU A 178 -7.44 8.70 10.61
C LEU A 178 -6.12 8.29 9.97
N ILE A 179 -6.15 7.40 9.02
CA ILE A 179 -4.97 7.03 8.25
C ILE A 179 -4.86 8.02 7.10
N LYS A 180 -3.82 8.85 7.11
CA LYS A 180 -3.53 9.82 6.06
C LYS A 180 -2.23 9.43 5.38
N GLY A 181 -2.20 9.45 4.03
CA GLY A 181 -0.99 9.19 3.25
C GLY A 181 0.12 10.16 3.60
N MET A 182 1.29 9.65 3.94
CA MET A 182 2.47 10.48 4.11
C MET A 182 3.07 10.77 2.73
N ALA A 183 2.89 12.00 2.26
CA ALA A 183 3.93 12.60 1.44
C ALA A 183 5.16 12.77 2.35
N ALA A 184 6.34 12.48 1.82
CA ALA A 184 7.61 12.62 2.52
C ALA A 184 7.91 14.10 2.82
N ASP A 185 7.30 14.59 3.90
CA ASP A 185 7.79 15.73 4.66
C ASP A 185 7.83 15.27 6.13
N THR A 186 8.54 14.16 6.35
CA THR A 186 8.84 13.65 7.68
C THR A 186 9.99 14.50 8.22
N GLN A 187 9.63 15.64 8.78
CA GLN A 187 10.47 16.15 9.86
C GLN A 187 10.44 15.06 10.93
N ILE A 188 11.61 14.47 11.19
CA ILE A 188 11.77 13.49 12.27
C ILE A 188 11.29 14.16 13.55
N GLU A 189 10.18 13.66 14.11
CA GLU A 189 9.65 14.18 15.36
C GLU A 189 10.30 13.45 16.52
N ASN A 190 10.87 14.23 17.46
CA ASN A 190 11.35 13.68 18.72
C ASN A 190 10.14 13.31 19.58
N VAL A 191 10.18 12.13 20.18
CA VAL A 191 9.17 11.66 21.13
C VAL A 191 9.67 11.95 22.54
N PHE A 192 8.84 12.65 23.29
CA PHE A 192 9.12 13.04 24.69
C PHE A 192 8.15 12.35 25.64
N TRP A 193 8.65 11.92 26.79
CA TRP A 193 7.90 11.26 27.84
C TRP A 193 7.92 12.06 29.14
N CYS A 194 6.75 12.38 29.71
CA CYS A 194 6.60 12.94 31.03
C CYS A 194 6.51 11.83 32.09
N LYS A 195 7.50 11.71 32.95
CA LYS A 195 7.50 10.74 34.05
C LYS A 195 6.43 10.99 35.10
N THR A 196 6.07 12.25 35.32
CA THR A 196 5.06 12.65 36.32
C THR A 196 3.67 12.30 35.86
N ASP A 197 3.26 12.76 34.68
CA ASP A 197 1.90 12.61 34.18
C ASP A 197 1.69 11.36 33.32
N LYS A 198 2.76 10.61 33.02
CA LYS A 198 2.70 9.38 32.21
C LYS A 198 2.15 9.61 30.79
N ILE A 199 2.44 10.75 30.20
CA ILE A 199 2.04 11.11 28.84
C ILE A 199 3.21 11.20 27.89
N ALA A 200 2.99 10.82 26.63
CA ALA A 200 3.94 11.01 25.53
C ALA A 200 3.47 12.16 24.62
N SER A 201 4.42 12.85 24.02
CA SER A 201 4.15 13.89 23.01
C SER A 201 5.28 13.94 22.02
N SER A 202 5.00 14.25 20.74
CA SER A 202 6.01 14.43 19.70
C SER A 202 6.12 15.90 19.28
N THR A 203 7.32 16.30 18.87
CA THR A 203 7.60 17.63 18.31
C THR A 203 8.89 17.61 17.49
N THR A 204 9.01 18.54 16.56
CA THR A 204 10.26 18.80 15.81
C THR A 204 11.29 19.56 16.63
N GLU A 205 10.93 20.09 17.79
CA GLU A 205 11.83 20.79 18.70
C GLU A 205 12.74 19.80 19.45
N SER A 206 13.91 20.27 19.86
CA SER A 206 14.89 19.46 20.60
C SER A 206 14.55 19.28 22.08
N ASN A 207 13.69 20.11 22.64
CA ASN A 207 13.21 20.07 24.03
C ASN A 207 11.73 20.30 24.10
N LYS A 208 11.07 19.69 25.09
CA LYS A 208 9.66 19.89 25.34
C LYS A 208 9.33 19.83 26.83
N ASP A 209 8.47 20.73 27.27
CA ASP A 209 7.89 20.71 28.61
C ASP A 209 6.51 20.06 28.58
N CYS A 210 6.18 19.38 29.67
CA CYS A 210 4.88 18.74 29.81
C CYS A 210 3.78 19.81 29.93
N VAL A 211 2.77 19.70 29.08
CA VAL A 211 1.64 20.65 29.05
C VAL A 211 0.73 20.56 30.27
N VAL A 212 0.86 19.52 31.09
CA VAL A 212 0.06 19.30 32.30
C VAL A 212 0.77 19.83 33.55
N CYS A 213 2.02 19.45 33.78
CA CYS A 213 2.76 19.81 35.00
C CYS A 213 3.90 20.82 34.77
N GLY A 214 4.20 21.19 33.54
CA GLY A 214 5.28 22.12 33.22
C GLY A 214 6.69 21.57 33.41
N ALA A 215 6.85 20.28 33.78
CA ALA A 215 8.15 19.67 33.94
C ALA A 215 8.77 19.33 32.59
N GLY A 216 10.09 19.44 32.46
CA GLY A 216 10.82 18.97 31.27
C GLY A 216 10.55 17.50 31.01
N MET A 217 10.33 17.14 29.74
CA MET A 217 10.08 15.77 29.33
C MET A 217 11.37 15.12 28.83
N ASP A 218 11.53 13.80 29.06
CA ASP A 218 12.66 13.05 28.53
C ASP A 218 12.44 12.70 27.05
N ASN A 219 13.44 12.94 26.21
CA ASN A 219 13.44 12.42 24.84
C ASN A 219 13.66 10.90 24.89
N VAL A 220 12.71 10.15 24.38
CA VAL A 220 12.71 8.67 24.40
C VAL A 220 12.87 8.06 23.01
N GLY A 221 13.03 8.88 21.97
CA GLY A 221 13.24 8.42 20.60
C GLY A 221 12.74 9.41 19.55
N TRP A 222 12.54 8.90 18.36
CA TRP A 222 11.97 9.62 17.22
C TRP A 222 10.99 8.70 16.47
N ILE A 223 10.05 9.28 15.71
CA ILE A 223 9.09 8.62 14.84
C ILE A 223 9.09 9.24 13.45
#